data_f43694591d3cf9a7f84ac76b11040b5f
#
_entry.id   f43694591d3cf9a7f84ac76b11040b5f
#
_cell.length_a   1.000
_cell.length_b   1.000
_cell.length_c   1.000
_cell.angle_alpha   90.00
_cell.angle_beta   90.00
_cell.angle_gamma   90.00
#
_symmetry.space_group_name_H-M   'P 1'
#
loop_
_entity.id
_entity.type
_entity.pdbx_description
1 polymer ?
#
loop_
_entity_poly.entity_id
_entity_poly.type
_entity_poly.pdbx_seq_one_letter_code
_entity_poly.pdbx_strand_id
1 'polypeptide(L)'
;MKASQEISRSQPTVSAQVRNLEKRYGVNLFFRGRGQTAKLTPLGTQLYETTKQLFNLERDAHNLMQNSGKARGGYLRLGAISPRWALPVMTQLATDLPSLELSLVIDNSQALLRATLNHDIDVCFIGLHEKNTRSFAEKISQPEIVLIASAEHPNAKSGIINRAEFSKQTLLQREEGSETRALIEENFHHHEYKPARTLEIGGRESVLMAAQKGLGIAPFSLDEINPSQPAQILRCADFTTYGEVHILCLKNRSHLPIIKAVFEIESKAATS
;
A
#
# COMPACT_ATOMS: atom_id res chain seq x y z
N MET A 1 6.19 -2.81 26.25
CA MET A 1 7.61 -2.96 25.96
C MET A 1 8.07 -2.10 24.77
N LYS A 2 7.49 -2.15 23.56
CA LYS A 2 7.96 -1.35 22.40
C LYS A 2 8.05 0.17 22.68
N ALA A 3 6.98 0.83 23.13
CA ALA A 3 6.97 2.28 23.35
C ALA A 3 8.02 2.80 24.35
N SER A 4 8.37 2.02 25.38
CA SER A 4 9.39 2.42 26.36
C SER A 4 10.81 2.35 25.78
N GLN A 5 11.05 1.46 24.84
CA GLN A 5 12.33 1.35 24.15
C GLN A 5 12.52 2.49 23.14
N GLU A 6 11.48 2.84 22.38
CA GLU A 6 11.52 3.91 21.38
C GLU A 6 11.77 5.29 21.97
N ILE A 7 11.22 5.58 23.17
CA ILE A 7 11.40 6.89 23.83
C ILE A 7 12.51 6.87 24.91
N SER A 8 13.33 5.81 24.97
CA SER A 8 14.43 5.67 25.96
C SER A 8 13.99 5.91 27.41
N ARG A 9 12.78 5.46 27.77
CA ARG A 9 12.20 5.57 29.10
C ARG A 9 11.79 4.21 29.64
N SER A 10 11.80 4.04 30.96
CA SER A 10 11.37 2.80 31.57
C SER A 10 9.84 2.59 31.38
N GLN A 11 9.40 1.34 31.23
CA GLN A 11 7.97 1.01 31.13
C GLN A 11 7.14 1.54 32.32
N PRO A 12 7.61 1.47 33.58
CA PRO A 12 6.91 2.09 34.71
C PRO A 12 6.70 3.59 34.54
N THR A 13 7.71 4.30 34.03
CA THR A 13 7.65 5.75 33.79
C THR A 13 6.57 6.09 32.75
N VAL A 14 6.55 5.40 31.61
CA VAL A 14 5.52 5.60 30.58
C VAL A 14 4.13 5.33 31.13
N SER A 15 3.96 4.22 31.85
CA SER A 15 2.69 3.85 32.46
C SER A 15 2.23 4.86 33.53
N ALA A 16 3.15 5.45 34.27
CA ALA A 16 2.85 6.50 35.25
C ALA A 16 2.41 7.80 34.56
N GLN A 17 3.07 8.20 33.48
CA GLN A 17 2.69 9.38 32.69
C GLN A 17 1.29 9.25 32.09
N VAL A 18 0.97 8.10 31.51
CA VAL A 18 -0.38 7.82 30.98
C VAL A 18 -1.43 7.89 32.10
N ARG A 19 -1.19 7.25 33.24
CA ARG A 19 -2.09 7.30 34.40
C ARG A 19 -2.29 8.73 34.93
N ASN A 20 -1.24 9.54 34.96
CA ASN A 20 -1.33 10.93 35.38
C ASN A 20 -2.18 11.75 34.41
N LEU A 21 -2.04 11.51 33.10
CA LEU A 21 -2.88 12.11 32.07
C LEU A 21 -4.36 11.73 32.27
N GLU A 22 -4.65 10.44 32.39
CA GLU A 22 -6.00 9.93 32.67
C GLU A 22 -6.61 10.54 33.92
N LYS A 23 -5.83 10.60 35.02
CA LYS A 23 -6.27 11.19 36.29
C LYS A 23 -6.54 12.71 36.18
N ARG A 24 -5.66 13.43 35.48
CA ARG A 24 -5.78 14.89 35.30
C ARG A 24 -7.08 15.28 34.60
N TYR A 25 -7.51 14.48 33.61
CA TYR A 25 -8.69 14.76 32.82
C TYR A 25 -9.92 13.92 33.21
N GLY A 26 -9.80 13.03 34.20
CA GLY A 26 -10.89 12.17 34.66
C GLY A 26 -11.37 11.15 33.61
N VAL A 27 -10.50 10.70 32.73
CA VAL A 27 -10.82 9.82 31.59
C VAL A 27 -10.00 8.53 31.62
N ASN A 28 -10.45 7.51 30.90
CA ASN A 28 -9.69 6.29 30.65
C ASN A 28 -9.33 6.23 29.17
N LEU A 29 -8.05 6.15 28.87
CA LEU A 29 -7.52 6.02 27.50
C LEU A 29 -7.24 4.57 27.12
N PHE A 30 -7.03 3.72 28.14
CA PHE A 30 -6.80 2.29 27.96
C PHE A 30 -7.81 1.46 28.76
N PHE A 31 -8.24 0.34 28.17
CA PHE A 31 -8.99 -0.66 28.93
C PHE A 31 -8.09 -1.29 30.00
N ARG A 32 -8.62 -1.44 31.21
CA ARG A 32 -7.92 -2.06 32.33
C ARG A 32 -8.21 -3.56 32.35
N GLY A 33 -7.20 -4.39 32.05
CA GLY A 33 -7.26 -5.84 32.17
C GLY A 33 -5.94 -6.38 32.73
N ARG A 34 -5.99 -7.26 33.73
CA ARG A 34 -4.80 -7.95 34.24
C ARG A 34 -4.26 -8.90 33.17
N GLY A 35 -3.00 -8.75 32.76
CA GLY A 35 -2.31 -9.69 31.86
C GLY A 35 -2.66 -9.57 30.37
N GLN A 36 -3.47 -8.60 29.97
CA GLN A 36 -3.80 -8.36 28.55
C GLN A 36 -2.92 -7.25 27.94
N THR A 37 -2.69 -7.36 26.62
CA THR A 37 -2.11 -6.30 25.81
C THR A 37 -2.93 -5.01 25.99
N ALA A 38 -2.28 -3.87 26.19
CA ALA A 38 -2.97 -2.59 26.36
C ALA A 38 -3.82 -2.28 25.12
N LYS A 39 -5.14 -2.20 25.29
CA LYS A 39 -6.09 -1.81 24.24
C LYS A 39 -6.61 -0.41 24.52
N LEU A 40 -6.67 0.43 23.50
CA LEU A 40 -7.23 1.78 23.59
C LEU A 40 -8.76 1.72 23.78
N THR A 41 -9.29 2.63 24.61
CA THR A 41 -10.73 2.92 24.63
C THR A 41 -11.12 3.73 23.37
N PRO A 42 -12.41 3.92 23.07
CA PRO A 42 -12.83 4.80 21.96
C PRO A 42 -12.23 6.21 22.08
N LEU A 43 -12.23 6.80 23.29
CA LEU A 43 -11.58 8.09 23.54
C LEU A 43 -10.06 8.01 23.37
N GLY A 44 -9.44 6.92 23.83
CA GLY A 44 -8.01 6.65 23.63
C GLY A 44 -7.63 6.60 22.15
N THR A 45 -8.49 5.97 21.32
CA THR A 45 -8.29 5.92 19.87
C THR A 45 -8.40 7.31 19.24
N GLN A 46 -9.42 8.09 19.60
CA GLN A 46 -9.57 9.46 19.09
C GLN A 46 -8.38 10.35 19.49
N LEU A 47 -7.94 10.28 20.74
CA LEU A 47 -6.77 11.04 21.20
C LEU A 47 -5.49 10.60 20.46
N TYR A 48 -5.31 9.31 20.26
CA TYR A 48 -4.16 8.76 19.51
C TYR A 48 -4.11 9.31 18.09
N GLU A 49 -5.23 9.28 17.35
CA GLU A 49 -5.31 9.83 15.99
C GLU A 49 -5.03 11.35 15.97
N THR A 50 -5.57 12.10 16.94
CA THR A 50 -5.33 13.53 17.06
C THR A 50 -3.86 13.83 17.37
N THR A 51 -3.24 13.08 18.30
CA THR A 51 -1.83 13.28 18.64
C THR A 51 -0.90 12.88 17.50
N LYS A 52 -1.23 11.85 16.72
CA LYS A 52 -0.50 11.53 15.48
C LYS A 52 -0.46 12.73 14.52
N GLN A 53 -1.59 13.38 14.29
CA GLN A 53 -1.65 14.57 13.43
C GLN A 53 -0.75 15.70 13.97
N LEU A 54 -0.77 15.93 15.28
CA LEU A 54 0.06 16.95 15.93
C LEU A 54 1.57 16.69 15.70
N PHE A 55 2.04 15.47 15.97
CA PHE A 55 3.44 15.11 15.76
C PHE A 55 3.85 15.09 14.28
N ASN A 56 2.92 14.79 13.39
CA ASN A 56 3.19 14.89 11.95
C ASN A 56 3.33 16.34 11.49
N LEU A 57 2.50 17.26 12.02
CA LEU A 57 2.65 18.71 11.75
C LEU A 57 3.96 19.26 12.31
N GLU A 58 4.37 18.83 13.51
CA GLU A 58 5.69 19.16 14.08
C GLU A 58 6.83 18.71 13.15
N ARG A 59 6.76 17.46 12.66
CA ARG A 59 7.73 16.93 11.69
C ARG A 59 7.72 17.70 10.38
N ASP A 60 6.55 18.07 9.86
CA ASP A 60 6.46 18.89 8.65
C ASP A 60 7.09 20.26 8.83
N ALA A 61 6.87 20.90 9.99
CA ALA A 61 7.54 22.16 10.34
C ALA A 61 9.07 21.98 10.43
N HIS A 62 9.54 20.90 11.05
CA HIS A 62 10.95 20.57 11.12
C HIS A 62 11.57 20.36 9.73
N ASN A 63 10.91 19.58 8.87
CA ASN A 63 11.32 19.35 7.49
C ASN A 63 11.38 20.67 6.67
N LEU A 64 10.40 21.55 6.84
CA LEU A 64 10.41 22.88 6.19
C LEU A 64 11.61 23.71 6.64
N MET A 65 11.95 23.70 7.91
CA MET A 65 13.11 24.45 8.45
C MET A 65 14.44 23.87 7.94
N GLN A 66 14.56 22.54 7.91
CA GLN A 66 15.77 21.88 7.41
C GLN A 66 15.96 22.06 5.90
N ASN A 67 14.89 22.10 5.13
CA ASN A 67 14.95 22.28 3.67
C ASN A 67 15.16 23.74 3.24
N SER A 68 14.96 24.73 4.12
CA SER A 68 15.26 26.14 3.84
C SER A 68 16.72 26.53 4.06
N GLY A 69 17.56 25.63 4.61
CA GLY A 69 19.00 25.82 4.86
C GLY A 69 19.90 24.88 4.03
N LYS A 70 21.21 24.88 4.33
CA LYS A 70 22.19 23.98 3.70
C LYS A 70 22.05 22.51 4.12
N ALA A 71 21.37 22.24 5.23
CA ALA A 71 21.09 20.89 5.74
C ALA A 71 19.75 20.40 5.15
N ARG A 72 19.80 19.69 4.04
CA ARG A 72 18.65 19.05 3.37
C ARG A 72 18.35 17.68 4.02
N GLY A 73 18.12 17.65 5.32
CA GLY A 73 17.72 16.47 6.06
C GLY A 73 16.21 16.36 6.18
N GLY A 74 15.73 15.29 6.80
CA GLY A 74 14.32 15.06 7.07
C GLY A 74 13.99 13.59 6.99
N TYR A 75 12.69 13.26 7.08
CA TYR A 75 12.19 11.90 7.01
C TYR A 75 11.02 11.82 6.04
N LEU A 76 11.02 10.84 5.15
CA LEU A 76 9.94 10.59 4.19
C LEU A 76 9.55 9.12 4.19
N ARG A 77 8.28 8.86 4.42
CA ARG A 77 7.70 7.52 4.42
C ARG A 77 6.93 7.30 3.13
N LEU A 78 7.38 6.35 2.34
CA LEU A 78 6.74 5.92 1.11
C LEU A 78 5.95 4.64 1.36
N GLY A 79 4.84 4.49 0.64
CA GLY A 79 4.08 3.26 0.54
C GLY A 79 3.91 2.85 -0.91
N ALA A 80 3.92 1.55 -1.22
CA ALA A 80 3.67 1.10 -2.57
C ALA A 80 3.01 -0.27 -2.62
N ILE A 81 2.14 -0.50 -3.60
CA ILE A 81 1.57 -1.82 -3.87
C ILE A 81 2.64 -2.79 -4.42
N SER A 82 3.73 -2.27 -4.97
CA SER A 82 4.87 -3.02 -5.47
C SER A 82 6.14 -2.17 -5.38
N PRO A 83 7.30 -2.76 -5.08
CA PRO A 83 8.59 -2.07 -5.07
C PRO A 83 8.90 -1.35 -6.39
N ARG A 84 8.42 -1.87 -7.51
CA ARG A 84 8.60 -1.30 -8.85
C ARG A 84 8.25 0.20 -8.91
N TRP A 85 7.18 0.61 -8.23
CA TRP A 85 6.67 1.98 -8.29
C TRP A 85 7.46 2.95 -7.42
N ALA A 86 7.93 2.50 -6.25
CA ALA A 86 8.58 3.39 -5.28
C ALA A 86 10.11 3.40 -5.38
N LEU A 87 10.75 2.28 -5.74
CA LEU A 87 12.22 2.18 -5.73
C LEU A 87 12.91 3.15 -6.68
N PRO A 88 12.45 3.41 -7.92
CA PRO A 88 13.08 4.40 -8.79
C PRO A 88 13.12 5.79 -8.14
N VAL A 89 11.98 6.22 -7.56
CA VAL A 89 11.87 7.50 -6.85
C VAL A 89 12.75 7.53 -5.61
N MET A 90 12.77 6.45 -4.82
CA MET A 90 13.65 6.35 -3.63
C MET A 90 15.12 6.44 -4.00
N THR A 91 15.54 5.77 -5.07
CA THR A 91 16.93 5.78 -5.54
C THR A 91 17.35 7.20 -5.95
N GLN A 92 16.49 7.90 -6.68
CA GLN A 92 16.76 9.28 -7.08
C GLN A 92 16.84 10.22 -5.86
N LEU A 93 15.86 10.10 -4.93
CA LEU A 93 15.87 10.91 -3.70
C LEU A 93 17.09 10.64 -2.83
N ALA A 94 17.50 9.38 -2.68
CA ALA A 94 18.70 9.02 -1.92
C ALA A 94 19.99 9.61 -2.52
N THR A 95 20.02 9.76 -3.85
CA THR A 95 21.14 10.38 -4.57
C THR A 95 21.14 11.90 -4.41
N ASP A 96 19.97 12.55 -4.62
CA ASP A 96 19.85 14.00 -4.63
C ASP A 96 19.87 14.61 -3.22
N LEU A 97 19.37 13.85 -2.23
CA LEU A 97 19.18 14.26 -0.83
C LEU A 97 19.77 13.20 0.13
N PRO A 98 21.09 13.03 0.20
CA PRO A 98 21.71 11.93 0.96
C PRO A 98 21.50 12.00 2.48
N SER A 99 21.05 13.14 3.02
CA SER A 99 20.69 13.30 4.44
C SER A 99 19.20 13.03 4.71
N LEU A 100 18.41 12.68 3.69
CA LEU A 100 17.01 12.34 3.84
C LEU A 100 16.87 10.89 4.30
N GLU A 101 16.22 10.69 5.44
CA GLU A 101 15.87 9.35 5.89
C GLU A 101 14.63 8.85 5.13
N LEU A 102 14.77 7.72 4.46
CA LEU A 102 13.72 7.12 3.65
C LEU A 102 13.24 5.81 4.26
N SER A 103 11.94 5.58 4.24
CA SER A 103 11.37 4.27 4.51
C SER A 103 10.33 3.89 3.47
N LEU A 104 10.16 2.59 3.23
CA LEU A 104 9.19 2.03 2.30
C LEU A 104 8.37 0.94 2.98
N VAL A 105 7.05 1.04 2.84
CA VAL A 105 6.10 0.01 3.24
C VAL A 105 5.45 -0.56 1.98
N ILE A 106 5.44 -1.89 1.86
CA ILE A 106 4.72 -2.59 0.81
C ILE A 106 3.46 -3.22 1.41
N ASP A 107 2.30 -2.86 0.85
CA ASP A 107 1.00 -3.37 1.29
C ASP A 107 -0.02 -3.26 0.14
N ASN A 108 -1.27 -3.66 0.37
CA ASN A 108 -2.35 -3.47 -0.61
C ASN A 108 -2.87 -2.01 -0.62
N SER A 109 -3.61 -1.66 -1.69
CA SER A 109 -4.08 -0.30 -1.93
C SER A 109 -4.90 0.27 -0.78
N GLN A 110 -5.80 -0.51 -0.20
CA GLN A 110 -6.67 -0.04 0.88
C GLN A 110 -5.90 0.22 2.19
N ALA A 111 -4.93 -0.66 2.52
CA ALA A 111 -4.08 -0.48 3.69
C ALA A 111 -3.20 0.77 3.55
N LEU A 112 -2.58 0.96 2.38
CA LEU A 112 -1.75 2.13 2.07
C LEU A 112 -2.56 3.43 2.07
N LEU A 113 -3.76 3.43 1.48
CA LEU A 113 -4.65 4.59 1.51
C LEU A 113 -5.01 4.97 2.96
N ARG A 114 -5.41 3.98 3.77
CA ARG A 114 -5.69 4.21 5.20
C ARG A 114 -4.47 4.75 5.94
N ALA A 115 -3.30 4.18 5.72
CA ALA A 115 -2.05 4.64 6.34
C ALA A 115 -1.71 6.08 5.93
N THR A 116 -1.94 6.45 4.67
CA THR A 116 -1.74 7.83 4.19
C THR A 116 -2.75 8.79 4.82
N LEU A 117 -4.04 8.43 4.86
CA LEU A 117 -5.07 9.25 5.50
C LEU A 117 -4.87 9.43 7.01
N ASN A 118 -4.20 8.47 7.66
CA ASN A 118 -3.82 8.49 9.07
C ASN A 118 -2.42 9.07 9.32
N HIS A 119 -1.79 9.66 8.30
CA HIS A 119 -0.46 10.25 8.39
C HIS A 119 0.66 9.25 8.76
N ASP A 120 0.49 7.95 8.53
CA ASP A 120 1.54 6.94 8.72
C ASP A 120 2.47 6.86 7.51
N ILE A 121 1.97 7.22 6.33
CA ILE A 121 2.68 7.31 5.05
C ILE A 121 2.53 8.73 4.51
N ASP A 122 3.57 9.27 3.90
CA ASP A 122 3.61 10.63 3.36
C ASP A 122 3.19 10.66 1.89
N VAL A 123 3.67 9.71 1.10
CA VAL A 123 3.30 9.49 -0.31
C VAL A 123 3.14 8.01 -0.55
N CYS A 124 2.11 7.60 -1.28
CA CYS A 124 1.94 6.21 -1.67
C CYS A 124 1.64 6.04 -3.17
N PHE A 125 2.01 4.86 -3.68
CA PHE A 125 1.77 4.37 -5.04
C PHE A 125 0.75 3.25 -4.93
N ILE A 126 -0.48 3.49 -5.37
CA ILE A 126 -1.61 2.57 -5.17
C ILE A 126 -2.46 2.41 -6.43
N GLY A 127 -3.12 1.26 -6.54
CA GLY A 127 -4.30 1.14 -7.39
C GLY A 127 -5.44 1.97 -6.80
N LEU A 128 -6.12 2.77 -7.62
CA LEU A 128 -7.19 3.64 -7.14
C LEU A 128 -8.37 3.60 -8.12
N HIS A 129 -9.50 3.13 -7.64
CA HIS A 129 -10.75 3.12 -8.41
C HIS A 129 -11.58 4.39 -8.14
N GLU A 130 -11.62 4.84 -6.90
CA GLU A 130 -12.38 6.03 -6.49
C GLU A 130 -11.49 7.11 -5.88
N LYS A 131 -11.73 8.36 -6.26
CA LYS A 131 -11.01 9.51 -5.72
C LYS A 131 -11.46 9.84 -4.30
N ASN A 132 -10.51 9.95 -3.39
CA ASN A 132 -10.78 10.41 -2.04
C ASN A 132 -10.63 11.95 -1.94
N THR A 133 -11.60 12.63 -1.35
CA THR A 133 -11.62 14.11 -1.25
C THR A 133 -10.49 14.70 -0.40
N ARG A 134 -9.91 13.90 0.51
CA ARG A 134 -8.80 14.29 1.40
C ARG A 134 -7.43 14.09 0.77
N SER A 135 -7.34 13.38 -0.35
CA SER A 135 -6.10 13.10 -1.05
C SER A 135 -5.94 13.94 -2.31
N PHE A 136 -4.69 14.19 -2.68
CA PHE A 136 -4.25 14.63 -3.99
C PHE A 136 -3.61 13.43 -4.68
N ALA A 137 -4.06 13.10 -5.88
CA ALA A 137 -3.60 11.93 -6.61
C ALA A 137 -3.42 12.26 -8.11
N GLU A 138 -2.34 11.72 -8.69
CA GLU A 138 -2.06 11.77 -10.13
C GLU A 138 -1.93 10.35 -10.66
N LYS A 139 -2.55 10.07 -11.81
CA LYS A 139 -2.42 8.79 -12.49
C LYS A 139 -1.03 8.70 -13.14
N ILE A 140 -0.32 7.62 -12.87
CA ILE A 140 1.03 7.37 -13.39
C ILE A 140 1.10 6.20 -14.36
N SER A 141 0.15 5.24 -14.28
CA SER A 141 0.10 4.10 -15.21
C SER A 141 -1.32 3.53 -15.34
N GLN A 142 -1.53 2.78 -16.41
CA GLN A 142 -2.78 2.06 -16.68
C GLN A 142 -2.47 0.64 -17.18
N PRO A 143 -1.96 -0.25 -16.30
CA PRO A 143 -1.58 -1.59 -16.70
C PRO A 143 -2.77 -2.48 -17.04
N GLU A 144 -2.57 -3.38 -18.01
CA GLU A 144 -3.49 -4.49 -18.26
C GLU A 144 -3.44 -5.47 -17.07
N ILE A 145 -4.61 -5.91 -16.61
CA ILE A 145 -4.74 -7.00 -15.64
C ILE A 145 -5.00 -8.29 -16.42
N VAL A 146 -4.09 -9.23 -16.30
CA VAL A 146 -4.12 -10.53 -16.95
C VAL A 146 -4.29 -11.64 -15.92
N LEU A 147 -4.53 -12.86 -16.37
CA LEU A 147 -4.40 -14.03 -15.52
C LEU A 147 -3.02 -14.65 -15.71
N ILE A 148 -2.40 -15.06 -14.64
CA ILE A 148 -1.15 -15.83 -14.67
C ILE A 148 -1.41 -17.28 -14.28
N ALA A 149 -0.64 -18.18 -14.88
CA ALA A 149 -0.74 -19.63 -14.68
C ALA A 149 0.66 -20.27 -14.71
N SER A 150 0.75 -21.56 -14.44
CA SER A 150 1.97 -22.33 -14.68
C SER A 150 2.25 -22.49 -16.18
N ALA A 151 3.51 -22.77 -16.53
CA ALA A 151 3.90 -23.03 -17.90
C ALA A 151 3.24 -24.27 -18.52
N GLU A 152 2.79 -25.21 -17.68
CA GLU A 152 2.12 -26.45 -18.09
C GLU A 152 0.59 -26.31 -18.17
N HIS A 153 0.05 -25.10 -17.96
CA HIS A 153 -1.40 -24.87 -18.04
C HIS A 153 -1.94 -25.24 -19.42
N PRO A 154 -3.11 -25.92 -19.55
CA PRO A 154 -3.65 -26.34 -20.84
C PRO A 154 -3.79 -25.20 -21.87
N ASN A 155 -4.14 -23.99 -21.41
CA ASN A 155 -4.26 -22.80 -22.25
C ASN A 155 -2.94 -22.02 -22.43
N ALA A 156 -1.80 -22.52 -21.94
CA ALA A 156 -0.51 -21.84 -22.02
C ALA A 156 -0.12 -21.45 -23.46
N LYS A 157 -0.38 -22.35 -24.43
CA LYS A 157 -0.05 -22.13 -25.83
C LYS A 157 -0.97 -21.10 -26.52
N SER A 158 -2.25 -21.09 -26.20
CA SER A 158 -3.21 -20.13 -26.77
C SER A 158 -3.10 -18.74 -26.13
N GLY A 159 -2.72 -18.67 -24.86
CA GLY A 159 -2.72 -17.45 -24.07
C GLY A 159 -4.11 -16.87 -23.81
N ILE A 160 -5.19 -17.63 -24.13
CA ILE A 160 -6.58 -17.19 -24.01
C ILE A 160 -7.37 -18.23 -23.21
N ILE A 161 -8.28 -17.76 -22.38
CA ILE A 161 -9.21 -18.60 -21.61
C ILE A 161 -10.64 -18.08 -21.79
N ASN A 162 -11.57 -18.97 -22.16
CA ASN A 162 -12.99 -18.66 -22.24
C ASN A 162 -13.74 -19.04 -20.95
N ARG A 163 -15.02 -18.67 -20.85
CA ARG A 163 -15.86 -18.95 -19.67
C ARG A 163 -15.95 -20.44 -19.31
N ALA A 164 -16.10 -21.31 -20.32
CA ALA A 164 -16.21 -22.75 -20.07
C ALA A 164 -14.91 -23.38 -19.57
N GLU A 165 -13.78 -22.88 -20.01
CA GLU A 165 -12.46 -23.30 -19.51
C GLU A 165 -12.19 -22.71 -18.12
N PHE A 166 -12.52 -21.43 -17.89
CA PHE A 166 -12.39 -20.76 -16.62
C PHE A 166 -13.21 -21.43 -15.51
N SER A 167 -14.42 -21.91 -15.84
CA SER A 167 -15.29 -22.59 -14.88
C SER A 167 -14.71 -23.90 -14.32
N LYS A 168 -13.63 -24.40 -14.92
CA LYS A 168 -12.91 -25.60 -14.45
C LYS A 168 -11.67 -25.26 -13.60
N GLN A 169 -11.35 -23.97 -13.50
CA GLN A 169 -10.12 -23.51 -12.83
C GLN A 169 -10.32 -23.26 -11.32
N THR A 170 -9.21 -23.34 -10.61
CA THR A 170 -9.06 -22.75 -9.27
C THR A 170 -8.59 -21.31 -9.45
N LEU A 171 -9.37 -20.35 -8.98
CA LEU A 171 -8.97 -18.94 -8.93
C LEU A 171 -8.17 -18.69 -7.65
N LEU A 172 -6.94 -18.22 -7.79
CA LEU A 172 -6.13 -17.71 -6.68
C LEU A 172 -6.39 -16.22 -6.54
N GLN A 173 -6.93 -15.84 -5.42
CA GLN A 173 -7.41 -14.49 -5.18
C GLN A 173 -6.56 -13.81 -4.11
N ARG A 174 -6.25 -12.53 -4.32
CA ARG A 174 -5.60 -11.69 -3.33
C ARG A 174 -6.49 -11.49 -2.11
N GLU A 175 -5.90 -11.07 -1.03
CA GLU A 175 -6.57 -10.62 0.18
C GLU A 175 -7.51 -9.43 -0.06
N GLU A 176 -8.46 -9.22 0.83
CA GLU A 176 -9.34 -8.05 0.82
C GLU A 176 -8.51 -6.75 0.90
N GLY A 177 -8.95 -5.73 0.16
CA GLY A 177 -8.23 -4.44 0.02
C GLY A 177 -7.25 -4.38 -1.15
N SER A 178 -7.08 -5.49 -1.91
CA SER A 178 -6.37 -5.49 -3.18
C SER A 178 -7.24 -4.90 -4.28
N GLU A 179 -6.77 -3.85 -4.94
CA GLU A 179 -7.47 -3.22 -6.06
C GLU A 179 -7.57 -4.16 -7.28
N THR A 180 -6.52 -4.93 -7.56
CA THR A 180 -6.54 -5.95 -8.62
C THR A 180 -7.66 -6.96 -8.39
N ARG A 181 -7.88 -7.38 -7.12
CA ARG A 181 -8.99 -8.26 -6.75
C ARG A 181 -10.33 -7.59 -7.05
N ALA A 182 -10.55 -6.38 -6.56
CA ALA A 182 -11.82 -5.68 -6.72
C ALA A 182 -12.19 -5.50 -8.20
N LEU A 183 -11.24 -5.02 -9.01
CA LEU A 183 -11.45 -4.81 -10.45
C LEU A 183 -11.79 -6.10 -11.20
N ILE A 184 -11.07 -7.18 -10.91
CA ILE A 184 -11.29 -8.43 -11.65
C ILE A 184 -12.58 -9.14 -11.20
N GLU A 185 -12.95 -9.06 -9.93
CA GLU A 185 -14.22 -9.58 -9.42
C GLU A 185 -15.41 -8.90 -10.11
N GLU A 186 -15.37 -7.58 -10.26
CA GLU A 186 -16.40 -6.83 -10.97
C GLU A 186 -16.53 -7.28 -12.43
N ASN A 187 -15.40 -7.41 -13.15
CA ASN A 187 -15.39 -7.87 -14.54
C ASN A 187 -15.84 -9.33 -14.66
N PHE A 188 -15.41 -10.22 -13.77
CA PHE A 188 -15.87 -11.61 -13.76
C PHE A 188 -17.37 -11.71 -13.50
N HIS A 189 -17.90 -10.88 -12.60
CA HIS A 189 -19.34 -10.83 -12.35
C HIS A 189 -20.10 -10.34 -13.60
N HIS A 190 -19.66 -9.24 -14.22
CA HIS A 190 -20.28 -8.65 -15.39
C HIS A 190 -20.29 -9.60 -16.61
N HIS A 191 -19.20 -10.34 -16.82
CA HIS A 191 -19.03 -11.27 -17.94
C HIS A 191 -19.33 -12.74 -17.58
N GLU A 192 -19.92 -13.00 -16.42
CA GLU A 192 -20.32 -14.33 -15.93
C GLU A 192 -19.17 -15.36 -15.85
N TYR A 193 -17.96 -14.93 -15.57
CA TYR A 193 -16.82 -15.80 -15.32
C TYR A 193 -16.87 -16.34 -13.88
N LYS A 194 -17.20 -17.62 -13.72
CA LYS A 194 -17.32 -18.29 -12.41
C LYS A 194 -16.30 -19.42 -12.32
N PRO A 195 -15.32 -19.35 -11.39
CA PRO A 195 -14.35 -20.43 -11.24
C PRO A 195 -14.98 -21.65 -10.55
N ALA A 196 -14.34 -22.82 -10.68
CA ALA A 196 -14.76 -24.04 -9.97
C ALA A 196 -14.64 -23.86 -8.45
N ARG A 197 -13.61 -23.17 -8.01
CA ARG A 197 -13.37 -22.76 -6.60
C ARG A 197 -12.45 -21.56 -6.55
N THR A 198 -12.46 -20.87 -5.40
CA THR A 198 -11.57 -19.77 -5.10
C THR A 198 -10.73 -20.10 -3.88
N LEU A 199 -9.43 -19.77 -3.94
CA LEU A 199 -8.49 -19.83 -2.82
C LEU A 199 -7.95 -18.43 -2.55
N GLU A 200 -8.10 -17.92 -1.33
CA GLU A 200 -7.49 -16.66 -0.93
C GLU A 200 -6.04 -16.89 -0.51
N ILE A 201 -5.14 -16.08 -1.09
CA ILE A 201 -3.70 -16.09 -0.81
C ILE A 201 -3.27 -14.64 -0.61
N GLY A 202 -2.83 -14.30 0.60
CA GLY A 202 -2.32 -12.97 0.93
C GLY A 202 -0.95 -12.71 0.31
N GLY A 203 -0.78 -11.49 -0.19
CA GLY A 203 0.48 -11.03 -0.74
C GLY A 203 0.69 -11.40 -2.22
N ARG A 204 1.21 -10.45 -2.96
CA ARG A 204 1.41 -10.51 -4.41
C ARG A 204 2.36 -11.62 -4.83
N GLU A 205 3.51 -11.69 -4.17
CA GLU A 205 4.55 -12.71 -4.45
C GLU A 205 4.05 -14.13 -4.16
N SER A 206 3.26 -14.30 -3.11
CA SER A 206 2.69 -15.59 -2.75
C SER A 206 1.71 -16.09 -3.80
N VAL A 207 0.85 -15.21 -4.32
CA VAL A 207 -0.08 -15.51 -5.41
C VAL A 207 0.67 -15.87 -6.69
N LEU A 208 1.70 -15.11 -7.06
CA LEU A 208 2.54 -15.39 -8.21
C LEU A 208 3.20 -16.77 -8.10
N MET A 209 3.82 -17.06 -6.97
CA MET A 209 4.46 -18.37 -6.73
C MET A 209 3.45 -19.52 -6.78
N ALA A 210 2.27 -19.34 -6.20
CA ALA A 210 1.22 -20.36 -6.21
C ALA A 210 0.72 -20.67 -7.63
N ALA A 211 0.52 -19.64 -8.46
CA ALA A 211 0.13 -19.78 -9.85
C ALA A 211 1.22 -20.50 -10.68
N GLN A 212 2.48 -20.10 -10.51
CA GLN A 212 3.65 -20.76 -11.16
C GLN A 212 3.77 -22.25 -10.79
N LYS A 213 3.40 -22.61 -9.56
CA LYS A 213 3.39 -24.01 -9.09
C LYS A 213 2.16 -24.81 -9.53
N GLY A 214 1.26 -24.21 -10.30
CA GLY A 214 0.07 -24.89 -10.84
C GLY A 214 -1.06 -25.07 -9.84
N LEU A 215 -1.08 -24.33 -8.72
CA LEU A 215 -2.17 -24.39 -7.73
C LEU A 215 -3.49 -23.85 -8.32
N GLY A 216 -3.41 -22.97 -9.29
CA GLY A 216 -4.54 -22.34 -9.99
C GLY A 216 -4.08 -21.21 -10.89
N ILE A 217 -5.02 -20.37 -11.30
CA ILE A 217 -4.78 -19.16 -12.08
C ILE A 217 -5.04 -17.92 -11.22
N ALA A 218 -4.30 -16.84 -11.44
CA ALA A 218 -4.38 -15.64 -10.62
C ALA A 218 -4.44 -14.36 -11.43
N PRO A 219 -5.28 -13.38 -11.07
CA PRO A 219 -5.21 -12.02 -11.61
C PRO A 219 -3.89 -11.34 -11.21
N PHE A 220 -3.26 -10.70 -12.17
CA PHE A 220 -1.97 -10.03 -11.97
C PHE A 220 -1.81 -8.85 -12.92
N SER A 221 -1.11 -7.81 -12.48
CA SER A 221 -0.76 -6.68 -13.34
C SER A 221 0.34 -7.09 -14.31
N LEU A 222 0.13 -6.88 -15.61
CA LEU A 222 1.09 -7.24 -16.65
C LEU A 222 2.45 -6.57 -16.45
N ASP A 223 2.44 -5.31 -16.05
CA ASP A 223 3.64 -4.51 -15.79
C ASP A 223 4.50 -5.03 -14.63
N GLU A 224 3.94 -5.87 -13.77
CA GLU A 224 4.64 -6.39 -12.59
C GLU A 224 5.16 -7.82 -12.79
N ILE A 225 4.93 -8.40 -13.97
CA ILE A 225 5.46 -9.70 -14.33
C ILE A 225 6.94 -9.52 -14.70
N ASN A 226 7.82 -10.12 -13.91
CA ASN A 226 9.25 -10.12 -14.21
C ASN A 226 9.53 -11.07 -15.38
N PRO A 227 10.16 -10.61 -16.48
CA PRO A 227 10.52 -11.49 -17.60
C PRO A 227 11.42 -12.66 -17.20
N SER A 228 12.18 -12.54 -16.11
CA SER A 228 13.02 -13.61 -15.58
C SER A 228 12.26 -14.66 -14.76
N GLN A 229 10.99 -14.41 -14.46
CA GLN A 229 10.14 -15.35 -13.71
C GLN A 229 9.06 -15.90 -14.64
N PRO A 230 9.17 -17.13 -15.09
CA PRO A 230 8.24 -17.70 -16.07
C PRO A 230 6.86 -17.92 -15.45
N ALA A 231 5.94 -17.01 -15.71
CA ALA A 231 4.52 -17.19 -15.52
C ALA A 231 3.85 -17.13 -16.89
N GLN A 232 2.95 -18.07 -17.17
CA GLN A 232 2.19 -18.05 -18.40
C GLN A 232 1.07 -17.01 -18.29
N ILE A 233 0.98 -16.14 -19.28
CA ILE A 233 -0.07 -15.11 -19.36
C ILE A 233 -1.27 -15.69 -20.07
N LEU A 234 -2.45 -15.53 -19.48
CA LEU A 234 -3.75 -15.86 -20.07
C LEU A 234 -4.63 -14.60 -20.05
N ARG A 235 -5.33 -14.36 -21.17
CA ARG A 235 -6.32 -13.30 -21.29
C ARG A 235 -7.72 -13.89 -21.37
N CYS A 236 -8.69 -13.25 -20.77
CA CYS A 236 -10.10 -13.63 -20.95
C CYS A 236 -10.52 -13.38 -22.41
N ALA A 237 -11.28 -14.31 -23.01
CA ALA A 237 -11.67 -14.23 -24.41
C ALA A 237 -12.63 -13.07 -24.68
N ASP A 238 -13.46 -12.71 -23.72
CA ASP A 238 -14.60 -11.82 -23.90
C ASP A 238 -14.36 -10.37 -23.45
N PHE A 239 -13.29 -10.10 -22.68
CA PHE A 239 -13.00 -8.77 -22.15
C PHE A 239 -11.52 -8.58 -21.79
N THR A 240 -11.14 -7.32 -21.66
CA THR A 240 -9.82 -6.90 -21.13
C THR A 240 -10.04 -5.97 -19.95
N THR A 241 -9.28 -6.16 -18.88
CA THR A 241 -9.34 -5.31 -17.68
C THR A 241 -8.11 -4.45 -17.60
N TYR A 242 -8.29 -3.16 -17.32
CA TYR A 242 -7.20 -2.22 -17.05
C TYR A 242 -7.34 -1.69 -15.63
N GLY A 243 -6.25 -1.73 -14.89
CA GLY A 243 -6.14 -1.04 -13.61
C GLY A 243 -5.65 0.40 -13.80
N GLU A 244 -5.70 1.19 -12.73
CA GLU A 244 -5.03 2.49 -12.70
C GLU A 244 -4.09 2.54 -11.51
N VAL A 245 -2.85 2.96 -11.73
CA VAL A 245 -1.89 3.22 -10.66
C VAL A 245 -1.73 4.71 -10.49
N HIS A 246 -1.82 5.16 -9.25
CA HIS A 246 -1.73 6.57 -8.88
C HIS A 246 -0.63 6.76 -7.84
N ILE A 247 0.07 7.90 -7.97
CA ILE A 247 0.83 8.47 -6.87
C ILE A 247 -0.11 9.36 -6.06
N LEU A 248 -0.08 9.25 -4.73
CA LEU A 248 -1.04 9.89 -3.86
C LEU A 248 -0.39 10.41 -2.57
N CYS A 249 -0.81 11.61 -2.14
CA CYS A 249 -0.49 12.17 -0.83
C CYS A 249 -1.73 12.83 -0.20
N LEU A 250 -1.64 13.26 1.05
CA LEU A 250 -2.68 14.10 1.64
C LEU A 250 -2.74 15.47 0.93
N LYS A 251 -3.97 15.92 0.60
CA LYS A 251 -4.21 17.17 -0.12
C LYS A 251 -3.61 18.40 0.57
N ASN A 252 -3.72 18.45 1.90
CA ASN A 252 -3.16 19.55 2.70
C ASN A 252 -1.63 19.51 2.82
N ARG A 253 -0.97 18.45 2.32
CA ARG A 253 0.51 18.30 2.33
C ARG A 253 1.13 18.35 0.93
N SER A 254 0.34 18.37 -0.13
CA SER A 254 0.82 18.38 -1.52
C SER A 254 1.72 19.59 -1.86
N HIS A 255 1.62 20.68 -1.07
CA HIS A 255 2.43 21.88 -1.24
C HIS A 255 3.85 21.76 -0.64
N LEU A 256 4.12 20.76 0.21
CA LEU A 256 5.42 20.57 0.86
C LEU A 256 6.51 20.26 -0.16
N PRO A 257 7.70 20.90 -0.08
CA PRO A 257 8.77 20.76 -1.07
C PRO A 257 9.18 19.30 -1.29
N ILE A 258 9.29 18.50 -0.22
CA ILE A 258 9.69 17.09 -0.31
C ILE A 258 8.63 16.25 -1.02
N ILE A 259 7.34 16.54 -0.81
CA ILE A 259 6.24 15.85 -1.49
C ILE A 259 6.26 16.19 -2.98
N LYS A 260 6.40 17.48 -3.33
CA LYS A 260 6.53 17.93 -4.73
C LYS A 260 7.69 17.25 -5.44
N ALA A 261 8.85 17.14 -4.78
CA ALA A 261 10.02 16.46 -5.37
C ALA A 261 9.71 15.00 -5.75
N VAL A 262 8.93 14.27 -4.92
CA VAL A 262 8.49 12.90 -5.25
C VAL A 262 7.64 12.88 -6.52
N PHE A 263 6.64 13.76 -6.64
CA PHE A 263 5.77 13.86 -7.81
C PHE A 263 6.54 14.29 -9.07
N GLU A 264 7.49 15.21 -8.96
CA GLU A 264 8.33 15.66 -10.07
C GLU A 264 9.26 14.56 -10.60
N ILE A 265 9.84 13.75 -9.71
CA ILE A 265 10.68 12.60 -10.10
C ILE A 265 9.84 11.58 -10.85
N GLU A 266 8.66 11.24 -10.34
CA GLU A 266 7.76 10.29 -10.98
C GLU A 266 7.30 10.77 -12.37
N SER A 267 6.91 12.04 -12.48
CA SER A 267 6.49 12.64 -13.76
C SER A 267 7.59 12.59 -14.83
N LYS A 268 8.86 12.76 -14.45
CA LYS A 268 10.00 12.63 -15.37
C LYS A 268 10.25 11.20 -15.80
N ALA A 269 10.10 10.25 -14.86
CA ALA A 269 10.26 8.82 -15.14
C ALA A 269 9.18 8.28 -16.11
N ALA A 270 7.96 8.80 -16.03
CA ALA A 270 6.86 8.43 -16.92
C ALA A 270 7.02 8.95 -18.37
N THR A 271 7.92 9.95 -18.58
CA THR A 271 8.18 10.57 -19.90
C THR A 271 9.44 10.04 -20.59
N SER A 272 10.22 9.21 -19.93
CA SER A 272 11.48 8.59 -20.41
C SER A 272 11.26 7.15 -20.83
#